data_7774103e5454da9dcc7532d3b91023d4
#
_entry.id   7774103e5454da9dcc7532d3b91023d4
#
_cell.length_a   1.000
_cell.length_b   1.000
_cell.length_c   1.000
_cell.angle_alpha   90.00
_cell.angle_beta   90.00
_cell.angle_gamma   90.00
#
_symmetry.space_group_name_H-M   'P 1'
#
loop_
_entity.id
_entity.type
_entity.pdbx_description
1 polymer ?
#
loop_
_entity_poly.entity_id
_entity_poly.type
_entity_poly.pdbx_seq_one_letter_code
_entity_poly.pdbx_strand_id
1 'polypeptide(L)'
;FEQGAIKTTGNTFDLALTDSGFFAVEFTDKSGNTSVKYTRDGDFTLTQDGELVTRDGDPVLNTNGQAVKINPNLDTQINVSGQLIQNGRVADTIQVTDFADYNYLEHYGENYFQPIEGAEETDPKAQVYSGYLETSNVSAVTEMVNMISVQRAYESNQKIITTIDSTLDIAANQLGKL
;
A
#
# COMPACT_ATOMS: atom_id res chain seq x y z
N PHE A 1 -9.40 2.54 -5.75
CA PHE A 1 -8.99 2.69 -4.35
C PHE A 1 -10.25 2.86 -3.50
N GLU A 2 -10.52 1.91 -2.60
CA GLU A 2 -11.62 1.98 -1.65
C GLU A 2 -11.03 1.91 -0.25
N GLN A 3 -11.51 2.76 0.66
CA GLN A 3 -11.01 2.81 2.03
C GLN A 3 -11.35 1.52 2.78
N GLY A 4 -10.35 0.96 3.46
CA GLY A 4 -10.52 -0.17 4.35
C GLY A 4 -11.15 0.20 5.69
N ALA A 5 -11.48 -0.79 6.51
CA ALA A 5 -11.98 -0.55 7.86
C ALA A 5 -10.86 -0.02 8.76
N ILE A 6 -11.18 0.97 9.60
CA ILE A 6 -10.23 1.53 10.57
C ILE A 6 -10.28 0.72 11.86
N LYS A 7 -9.13 0.28 12.33
CA LYS A 7 -8.95 -0.49 13.58
C LYS A 7 -8.16 0.32 14.60
N THR A 8 -8.65 0.40 15.82
CA THR A 8 -7.93 1.04 16.94
C THR A 8 -6.77 0.16 17.40
N THR A 9 -5.58 0.73 17.51
CA THR A 9 -4.37 0.06 18.03
C THR A 9 -3.91 0.66 19.35
N GLY A 10 -4.11 1.98 19.55
CA GLY A 10 -3.67 2.72 20.72
C GLY A 10 -2.20 3.13 20.70
N ASN A 11 -1.44 2.79 19.65
CA ASN A 11 -0.08 3.25 19.49
C ASN A 11 -0.08 4.64 18.82
N THR A 12 0.61 5.60 19.39
CA THR A 12 0.62 7.01 18.92
C THR A 12 1.08 7.15 17.48
N PHE A 13 1.99 6.29 17.02
CA PHE A 13 2.58 6.33 15.69
C PHE A 13 1.86 5.48 14.65
N ASP A 14 0.83 4.74 15.06
CA ASP A 14 -0.09 4.10 14.13
C ASP A 14 -1.06 5.15 13.61
N LEU A 15 -0.99 5.42 12.32
CA LEU A 15 -1.73 6.50 11.68
C LEU A 15 -2.68 5.97 10.62
N ALA A 16 -3.92 6.41 10.64
CA ALA A 16 -4.87 6.15 9.57
C ALA A 16 -5.28 7.46 8.89
N LEU A 17 -5.45 7.42 7.59
CA LEU A 17 -6.03 8.51 6.83
C LEU A 17 -7.54 8.27 6.63
N THR A 18 -8.34 9.29 6.84
CA THR A 18 -9.73 9.30 6.36
C THR A 18 -9.76 9.98 5.00
N ASP A 19 -10.66 9.54 4.15
CA ASP A 19 -10.71 10.02 2.77
C ASP A 19 -9.46 9.68 1.92
N SER A 20 -9.28 10.45 0.85
CA SER A 20 -8.22 10.29 -0.12
C SER A 20 -6.91 10.92 0.31
N GLY A 21 -5.80 10.28 -0.01
CA GLY A 21 -4.45 10.78 0.28
C GLY A 21 -3.49 9.64 0.64
N PHE A 22 -2.22 9.97 0.68
CA PHE A 22 -1.13 9.04 0.94
C PHE A 22 -0.07 9.72 1.80
N PHE A 23 0.60 8.95 2.64
CA PHE A 23 1.82 9.38 3.31
C PHE A 23 2.98 9.35 2.32
N ALA A 24 3.83 10.37 2.33
CA ALA A 24 5.05 10.40 1.54
C ALA A 24 6.20 9.78 2.35
N VAL A 25 6.95 8.88 1.73
CA VAL A 25 8.10 8.19 2.33
C VAL A 25 9.31 8.25 1.40
N GLU A 26 10.51 8.26 1.97
CA GLU A 26 11.75 8.17 1.21
C GLU A 26 12.16 6.71 1.08
N PHE A 27 11.98 6.15 -0.10
CA PHE A 27 12.39 4.78 -0.41
C PHE A 27 13.81 4.75 -0.97
N THR A 28 14.66 3.89 -0.40
CA THR A 28 16.02 3.66 -0.90
C THR A 28 16.10 2.28 -1.55
N ASP A 29 16.44 2.24 -2.84
CA ASP A 29 16.61 0.99 -3.56
C ASP A 29 17.91 0.25 -3.13
N LYS A 30 18.06 -1.00 -3.58
CA LYS A 30 19.26 -1.82 -3.31
C LYS A 30 20.54 -1.25 -3.92
N SER A 31 20.43 -0.29 -4.83
CA SER A 31 21.54 0.39 -5.49
C SER A 31 21.93 1.69 -4.78
N GLY A 32 21.17 2.07 -3.74
CA GLY A 32 21.39 3.29 -2.97
C GLY A 32 20.74 4.55 -3.56
N ASN A 33 19.87 4.41 -4.58
CA ASN A 33 19.12 5.55 -5.10
C ASN A 33 17.89 5.80 -4.25
N THR A 34 17.67 7.04 -3.86
CA THR A 34 16.49 7.46 -3.11
C THR A 34 15.40 7.99 -4.04
N SER A 35 14.16 7.70 -3.71
CA SER A 35 12.98 8.20 -4.42
C SER A 35 11.81 8.35 -3.48
N VAL A 36 10.96 9.34 -3.73
CA VAL A 36 9.73 9.49 -2.96
C VAL A 36 8.71 8.46 -3.43
N LYS A 37 8.13 7.74 -2.48
CA LYS A 37 7.02 6.81 -2.68
C LYS A 37 5.85 7.23 -1.78
N TYR A 38 4.70 6.72 -2.10
CA TYR A 38 3.46 7.04 -1.41
C TYR A 38 2.83 5.77 -0.84
N THR A 39 2.32 5.85 0.38
CA THR A 39 1.70 4.68 1.03
C THR A 39 0.45 5.07 1.81
N ARG A 40 -0.50 4.13 1.90
CA ARG A 40 -1.64 4.22 2.83
C ARG A 40 -1.35 3.52 4.15
N ASP A 41 -0.29 2.71 4.19
CA ASP A 41 0.10 2.01 5.41
C ASP A 41 0.70 3.01 6.40
N GLY A 42 0.08 3.14 7.54
CA GLY A 42 0.48 4.05 8.62
C GLY A 42 1.07 3.33 9.84
N ASP A 43 1.52 2.09 9.71
CA ASP A 43 2.24 1.35 10.75
C ASP A 43 3.68 1.89 10.86
N PHE A 44 3.81 3.03 11.53
CA PHE A 44 5.09 3.72 11.68
C PHE A 44 5.71 3.44 13.04
N THR A 45 7.03 3.53 13.07
CA THR A 45 7.84 3.34 14.28
C THR A 45 8.84 4.48 14.44
N LEU A 46 9.08 4.90 15.68
CA LEU A 46 10.11 5.90 15.98
C LEU A 46 11.44 5.22 16.24
N THR A 47 12.50 5.63 15.54
CA THR A 47 13.86 5.16 15.75
C THR A 47 14.47 5.76 17.03
N GLN A 48 15.61 5.23 17.48
CA GLN A 48 16.36 5.79 18.63
C GLN A 48 16.86 7.21 18.35
N ASP A 49 17.09 7.55 17.08
CA ASP A 49 17.54 8.88 16.65
C ASP A 49 16.38 9.87 16.50
N GLY A 50 15.15 9.41 16.71
CA GLY A 50 13.94 10.21 16.66
C GLY A 50 13.37 10.41 15.25
N GLU A 51 13.72 9.56 14.31
CA GLU A 51 13.16 9.55 12.97
C GLU A 51 11.94 8.63 12.92
N LEU A 52 10.87 9.10 12.27
CA LEU A 52 9.67 8.31 12.02
C LEU A 52 9.90 7.49 10.75
N VAL A 53 9.78 6.17 10.87
CA VAL A 53 10.05 5.24 9.77
C VAL A 53 8.90 4.25 9.59
N THR A 54 8.78 3.71 8.39
CA THR A 54 7.90 2.57 8.10
C THR A 54 8.44 1.30 8.75
N ARG A 55 7.69 0.23 8.68
CA ARG A 55 8.08 -1.11 9.13
C ARG A 55 9.34 -1.64 8.45
N ASP A 56 9.57 -1.23 7.20
CA ASP A 56 10.72 -1.61 6.38
C ASP A 56 11.95 -0.72 6.65
N GLY A 57 11.77 0.36 7.42
CA GLY A 57 12.83 1.30 7.79
C GLY A 57 12.94 2.52 6.89
N ASP A 58 11.98 2.73 5.98
CA ASP A 58 11.95 3.88 5.10
C ASP A 58 11.45 5.13 5.85
N PRO A 59 12.18 6.28 5.81
CA PRO A 59 11.78 7.48 6.52
C PRO A 59 10.49 8.09 5.99
N VAL A 60 9.59 8.49 6.90
CA VAL A 60 8.40 9.27 6.57
C VAL A 60 8.81 10.73 6.35
N LEU A 61 8.30 11.34 5.30
CA LEU A 61 8.65 12.70 4.92
C LEU A 61 7.73 13.73 5.58
N ASN A 62 8.32 14.87 5.90
CA ASN A 62 7.62 16.06 6.34
C ASN A 62 7.25 16.97 5.14
N THR A 63 6.47 18.01 5.37
CA THR A 63 6.04 18.97 4.36
C THR A 63 7.18 19.72 3.64
N ASN A 64 8.42 19.61 4.13
CA ASN A 64 9.62 20.14 3.48
C ASN A 64 10.36 19.09 2.65
N GLY A 65 9.84 17.87 2.54
CA GLY A 65 10.48 16.76 1.82
C GLY A 65 11.68 16.17 2.55
N GLN A 66 11.77 16.34 3.87
CA GLN A 66 12.82 15.77 4.71
C GLN A 66 12.22 14.71 5.64
N ALA A 67 13.04 13.79 6.16
CA ALA A 67 12.61 12.83 7.16
C ALA A 67 12.01 13.53 8.38
N VAL A 68 10.85 13.09 8.83
CA VAL A 68 10.21 13.54 10.07
C VAL A 68 11.12 13.21 11.24
N LYS A 69 11.48 14.24 12.02
CA LYS A 69 12.39 14.06 13.15
C LYS A 69 11.87 14.72 14.41
N ILE A 70 11.71 13.93 15.46
CA ILE A 70 11.20 14.37 16.76
C ILE A 70 12.10 13.87 17.90
N ASN A 71 11.93 14.42 19.09
CA ASN A 71 12.67 13.96 20.25
C ASN A 71 12.05 12.67 20.81
N PRO A 72 12.73 11.50 20.82
CA PRO A 72 12.17 10.24 21.26
C PRO A 72 11.87 10.18 22.78
N ASN A 73 12.44 11.10 23.56
CA ASN A 73 12.24 11.14 25.01
C ASN A 73 11.07 12.02 25.45
N LEU A 74 10.37 12.66 24.52
CA LEU A 74 9.23 13.51 24.81
C LEU A 74 7.93 12.84 24.37
N ASP A 75 6.88 13.06 25.17
CA ASP A 75 5.54 12.65 24.79
C ASP A 75 5.11 13.38 23.51
N THR A 76 4.58 12.62 22.55
CA THR A 76 4.20 13.12 21.22
C THR A 76 2.71 12.92 21.01
N GLN A 77 2.04 13.98 20.63
CA GLN A 77 0.65 13.95 20.18
C GLN A 77 0.58 14.32 18.70
N ILE A 78 -0.27 13.64 17.96
CA ILE A 78 -0.46 13.91 16.54
C ILE A 78 -1.90 14.41 16.35
N ASN A 79 -2.04 15.56 15.72
CA ASN A 79 -3.36 16.14 15.45
C ASN A 79 -3.89 15.70 14.06
N VAL A 80 -5.15 16.02 13.80
CA VAL A 80 -5.85 15.67 12.55
C VAL A 80 -5.22 16.28 11.27
N SER A 81 -4.36 17.28 11.42
CA SER A 81 -3.62 17.89 10.31
C SER A 81 -2.24 17.24 10.10
N GLY A 82 -1.92 16.13 10.78
CA GLY A 82 -0.63 15.46 10.67
C GLY A 82 0.53 16.16 11.38
N GLN A 83 0.23 17.14 12.27
CA GLN A 83 1.27 17.85 13.03
C GLN A 83 1.65 17.04 14.29
N LEU A 84 2.95 16.79 14.47
CA LEU A 84 3.52 16.18 15.66
C LEU A 84 3.79 17.28 16.70
N ILE A 85 3.16 17.15 17.84
CA ILE A 85 3.19 18.16 18.92
C ILE A 85 3.95 17.56 20.10
N GLN A 86 5.02 18.24 20.52
CA GLN A 86 5.80 17.92 21.71
C GLN A 86 5.86 19.14 22.64
N ASN A 87 5.59 18.96 23.93
CA ASN A 87 5.57 20.06 24.90
C ASN A 87 4.67 21.24 24.46
N GLY A 88 3.56 20.96 23.80
CA GLY A 88 2.62 22.00 23.32
C GLY A 88 3.11 22.83 22.13
N ARG A 89 4.18 22.41 21.47
CA ARG A 89 4.72 23.05 20.25
C ARG A 89 4.74 22.03 19.11
N VAL A 90 4.47 22.50 17.90
CA VAL A 90 4.63 21.70 16.69
C VAL A 90 6.13 21.47 16.49
N ALA A 91 6.53 20.19 16.56
CA ALA A 91 7.90 19.76 16.32
C ALA A 91 8.12 19.52 14.81
N ASP A 92 7.18 18.86 14.15
CA ASP A 92 7.22 18.57 12.71
C ASP A 92 5.79 18.32 12.18
N THR A 93 5.64 18.18 10.85
CA THR A 93 4.36 17.92 10.20
C THR A 93 4.54 16.85 9.11
N ILE A 94 3.81 15.75 9.20
CA ILE A 94 3.85 14.67 8.22
C ILE A 94 3.28 15.17 6.89
N GLN A 95 3.97 14.85 5.80
CA GLN A 95 3.48 15.12 4.46
C GLN A 95 2.41 14.10 4.08
N VAL A 96 1.22 14.60 3.83
CA VAL A 96 0.13 13.84 3.20
C VAL A 96 -0.11 14.48 1.82
N THR A 97 -0.19 13.67 0.79
CA THR A 97 -0.39 14.12 -0.59
C THR A 97 -1.55 13.35 -1.21
N ASP A 98 -2.37 14.02 -2.00
CA ASP A 98 -3.41 13.38 -2.80
C ASP A 98 -3.11 13.55 -4.30
N PHE A 99 -3.78 12.80 -5.15
CA PHE A 99 -3.60 12.84 -6.60
C PHE A 99 -4.95 13.05 -7.29
N ALA A 100 -4.94 13.87 -8.33
CA ALA A 100 -6.16 14.19 -9.10
C ALA A 100 -6.74 12.94 -9.79
N ASP A 101 -5.88 12.03 -10.25
CA ASP A 101 -6.27 10.77 -10.89
C ASP A 101 -5.33 9.63 -10.46
N TYR A 102 -5.88 8.64 -9.80
CA TYR A 102 -5.12 7.46 -9.30
C TYR A 102 -4.71 6.48 -10.39
N ASN A 103 -5.18 6.63 -11.64
CA ASN A 103 -4.70 5.84 -12.77
C ASN A 103 -3.23 6.16 -13.11
N TYR A 104 -2.72 7.30 -12.67
CA TYR A 104 -1.31 7.69 -12.79
C TYR A 104 -0.45 7.26 -11.60
N LEU A 105 -0.97 6.37 -10.73
CA LEU A 105 -0.22 5.74 -9.66
C LEU A 105 0.05 4.27 -10.01
N GLU A 106 1.31 3.93 -10.16
CA GLU A 106 1.75 2.55 -10.33
C GLU A 106 2.05 1.91 -8.98
N HIS A 107 1.64 0.66 -8.82
CA HIS A 107 1.92 -0.11 -7.62
C HIS A 107 3.40 -0.50 -7.58
N TYR A 108 4.10 -0.17 -6.51
CA TYR A 108 5.51 -0.48 -6.31
C TYR A 108 5.69 -1.34 -5.04
N GLY A 109 6.11 -2.59 -5.22
CA GLY A 109 6.24 -3.53 -4.10
C GLY A 109 4.89 -3.93 -3.48
N GLU A 110 4.86 -4.06 -2.16
CA GLU A 110 3.66 -4.54 -1.44
C GLU A 110 2.73 -3.39 -1.05
N ASN A 111 3.27 -2.27 -0.54
CA ASN A 111 2.49 -1.21 0.11
C ASN A 111 2.75 0.20 -0.46
N TYR A 112 3.60 0.32 -1.49
CA TYR A 112 3.96 1.61 -2.05
C TYR A 112 3.31 1.88 -3.40
N PHE A 113 3.15 3.16 -3.68
CA PHE A 113 2.69 3.70 -4.95
C PHE A 113 3.73 4.68 -5.49
N GLN A 114 3.93 4.65 -6.79
CA GLN A 114 4.82 5.54 -7.50
C GLN A 114 4.02 6.36 -8.51
N PRO A 115 4.14 7.69 -8.53
CA PRO A 115 3.54 8.50 -9.57
C PRO A 115 4.30 8.27 -10.88
N ILE A 116 3.53 8.10 -11.97
CA ILE A 116 4.05 8.03 -13.34
C ILE A 116 3.87 9.38 -14.03
N GLU A 117 4.42 9.50 -15.23
CA GLU A 117 4.32 10.74 -16.03
C GLU A 117 2.86 11.15 -16.25
N GLY A 118 2.51 12.36 -15.87
CA GLY A 118 1.15 12.91 -15.90
C GLY A 118 0.40 12.86 -14.56
N ALA A 119 1.00 12.35 -13.49
CA ALA A 119 0.42 12.44 -12.15
C ALA A 119 0.44 13.90 -11.66
N GLU A 120 -0.72 14.41 -11.27
CA GLU A 120 -0.87 15.73 -10.67
C GLU A 120 -1.16 15.59 -9.18
N GLU A 121 -0.26 16.12 -8.35
CA GLU A 121 -0.46 16.18 -6.90
C GLU A 121 -1.48 17.27 -6.55
N THR A 122 -2.34 16.96 -5.57
CA THR A 122 -3.35 17.88 -5.06
C THR A 122 -3.28 17.95 -3.54
N ASP A 123 -3.85 18.99 -2.98
CA ASP A 123 -3.96 19.13 -1.53
C ASP A 123 -4.86 18.02 -0.97
N PRO A 124 -4.40 17.28 0.05
CA PRO A 124 -5.17 16.19 0.63
C PRO A 124 -6.39 16.72 1.38
N LYS A 125 -7.52 16.06 1.21
CA LYS A 125 -8.71 16.25 2.05
C LYS A 125 -8.66 15.36 3.30
N ALA A 126 -7.72 14.44 3.33
CA ALA A 126 -7.55 13.46 4.40
C ALA A 126 -7.27 14.11 5.75
N GLN A 127 -7.83 13.51 6.79
CA GLN A 127 -7.46 13.80 8.17
C GLN A 127 -6.65 12.63 8.72
N VAL A 128 -5.63 12.95 9.51
CA VAL A 128 -4.75 11.96 10.15
C VAL A 128 -5.31 11.59 11.52
N TYR A 129 -5.52 10.30 11.76
CA TYR A 129 -5.95 9.76 13.03
C TYR A 129 -4.84 8.93 13.66
N SER A 130 -4.34 9.37 14.81
CA SER A 130 -3.34 8.67 15.61
C SER A 130 -4.00 7.60 16.50
N GLY A 131 -3.34 6.45 16.64
CA GLY A 131 -3.85 5.31 17.39
C GLY A 131 -4.76 4.38 16.58
N TYR A 132 -4.73 4.52 15.28
CA TYR A 132 -5.55 3.75 14.35
C TYR A 132 -4.74 3.28 13.15
N LEU A 133 -5.10 2.12 12.61
CA LEU A 133 -4.58 1.61 11.33
C LEU A 133 -5.74 1.31 10.38
N GLU A 134 -5.52 1.56 9.10
CA GLU A 134 -6.41 1.12 8.05
C GLU A 134 -6.14 -0.37 7.76
N THR A 135 -7.18 -1.20 7.80
CA THR A 135 -7.07 -2.60 7.40
C THR A 135 -7.36 -2.74 5.91
N SER A 136 -6.78 -3.75 5.26
CA SER A 136 -7.11 -4.05 3.87
C SER A 136 -8.62 -4.24 3.70
N ASN A 137 -9.20 -3.67 2.65
CA ASN A 137 -10.59 -3.93 2.25
C ASN A 137 -10.75 -5.27 1.50
N VAL A 138 -9.64 -5.96 1.24
CA VAL A 138 -9.63 -7.26 0.56
C VAL A 138 -9.80 -8.39 1.58
N SER A 139 -10.84 -9.19 1.40
CA SER A 139 -11.04 -10.40 2.20
C SER A 139 -10.20 -11.55 1.65
N ALA A 140 -9.20 -11.99 2.40
CA ALA A 140 -8.37 -13.13 2.04
C ALA A 140 -9.20 -14.41 1.75
N VAL A 141 -10.32 -14.59 2.46
CA VAL A 141 -11.23 -15.73 2.23
C VAL A 141 -11.92 -15.62 0.87
N THR A 142 -12.38 -14.43 0.51
CA THR A 142 -13.02 -14.19 -0.79
C THR A 142 -12.03 -14.40 -1.93
N GLU A 143 -10.81 -13.91 -1.78
CA GLU A 143 -9.77 -14.10 -2.79
C GLU A 143 -9.33 -15.56 -2.92
N MET A 144 -9.29 -16.33 -1.83
CA MET A 144 -9.06 -17.77 -1.90
C MET A 144 -10.18 -18.49 -2.67
N VAL A 145 -11.44 -18.12 -2.47
CA VAL A 145 -12.57 -18.69 -3.20
C VAL A 145 -12.51 -18.34 -4.67
N ASN A 146 -12.16 -17.10 -5.01
CA ASN A 146 -11.95 -16.64 -6.38
C ASN A 146 -10.82 -17.43 -7.05
N MET A 147 -9.70 -17.62 -6.36
CA MET A 147 -8.55 -18.39 -6.85
C MET A 147 -8.94 -19.85 -7.13
N ILE A 148 -9.67 -20.51 -6.20
CA ILE A 148 -10.18 -21.87 -6.39
C ILE A 148 -11.10 -21.95 -7.61
N SER A 149 -11.94 -20.93 -7.81
CA SER A 149 -12.87 -20.87 -8.94
C SER A 149 -12.11 -20.76 -10.27
N VAL A 150 -11.08 -19.91 -10.33
CA VAL A 150 -10.21 -19.75 -11.50
C VAL A 150 -9.44 -21.02 -11.76
N GLN A 151 -8.89 -21.66 -10.72
CA GLN A 151 -8.16 -22.93 -10.85
C GLN A 151 -9.06 -24.04 -11.42
N ARG A 152 -10.29 -24.18 -10.91
CA ARG A 152 -11.25 -25.17 -11.44
C ARG A 152 -11.63 -24.89 -12.89
N ALA A 153 -11.80 -23.63 -13.28
CA ALA A 153 -12.05 -23.26 -14.67
C ALA A 153 -10.87 -23.62 -15.57
N TYR A 154 -9.64 -23.38 -15.11
CA TYR A 154 -8.43 -23.78 -15.82
C TYR A 154 -8.33 -25.31 -15.99
N GLU A 155 -8.52 -26.06 -14.91
CA GLU A 155 -8.52 -27.55 -14.94
C GLU A 155 -9.60 -28.10 -15.87
N SER A 156 -10.79 -27.49 -15.88
CA SER A 156 -11.88 -27.88 -16.78
C SER A 156 -11.50 -27.65 -18.25
N ASN A 157 -10.93 -26.49 -18.55
CA ASN A 157 -10.48 -26.16 -19.91
C ASN A 157 -9.34 -27.11 -20.36
N GLN A 158 -8.40 -27.41 -19.47
CA GLN A 158 -7.33 -28.37 -19.75
C GLN A 158 -7.89 -29.76 -20.05
N LYS A 159 -8.90 -30.19 -19.27
CA LYS A 159 -9.56 -31.50 -19.51
C LYS A 159 -10.30 -31.55 -20.84
N ILE A 160 -10.91 -30.43 -21.27
CA ILE A 160 -11.53 -30.31 -22.57
C ILE A 160 -10.50 -30.49 -23.69
N ILE A 161 -9.35 -29.79 -23.57
CA ILE A 161 -8.26 -29.85 -24.55
C ILE A 161 -7.74 -31.29 -24.65
N THR A 162 -7.44 -31.94 -23.53
CA THR A 162 -6.97 -33.33 -23.54
C THR A 162 -7.99 -34.33 -24.10
N THR A 163 -9.29 -34.06 -23.89
CA THR A 163 -10.36 -34.89 -24.47
C THR A 163 -10.44 -34.70 -26.00
N ILE A 164 -10.30 -33.43 -26.47
CA ILE A 164 -10.26 -33.14 -27.91
C ILE A 164 -9.05 -33.81 -28.56
N ASP A 165 -7.87 -33.71 -27.95
CA ASP A 165 -6.63 -34.34 -28.43
C ASP A 165 -6.79 -35.84 -28.52
N SER A 166 -7.35 -36.48 -27.48
CA SER A 166 -7.61 -37.93 -27.50
C SER A 166 -8.62 -38.34 -28.58
N THR A 167 -9.63 -37.51 -28.83
CA THR A 167 -10.64 -37.76 -29.88
C THR A 167 -10.00 -37.63 -31.26
N LEU A 168 -9.15 -36.63 -31.46
CA LEU A 168 -8.40 -36.44 -32.71
C LEU A 168 -7.41 -37.59 -32.97
N ASP A 169 -6.73 -38.06 -31.92
CA ASP A 169 -5.81 -39.22 -32.03
C ASP A 169 -6.56 -40.51 -32.43
N ILE A 170 -7.73 -40.76 -31.81
CA ILE A 170 -8.59 -41.87 -32.19
C ILE A 170 -9.08 -41.71 -33.64
N ALA A 171 -9.52 -40.52 -34.04
CA ALA A 171 -9.97 -40.28 -35.42
C ALA A 171 -8.85 -40.50 -36.44
N ALA A 172 -7.65 -39.98 -36.17
CA ALA A 172 -6.49 -40.13 -37.05
C ALA A 172 -6.03 -41.60 -37.17
N ASN A 173 -6.00 -42.33 -36.05
CA ASN A 173 -5.52 -43.70 -36.03
C ASN A 173 -6.55 -44.74 -36.53
N GLN A 174 -7.86 -44.46 -36.41
CA GLN A 174 -8.92 -45.34 -36.89
C GLN A 174 -9.30 -45.08 -38.34
N LEU A 175 -9.33 -43.81 -38.79
CA LEU A 175 -9.60 -43.46 -40.18
C LEU A 175 -8.40 -43.71 -41.12
N GLY A 176 -7.18 -43.69 -40.59
CA GLY A 176 -5.97 -43.98 -41.35
C GLY A 176 -5.67 -45.48 -41.58
N LYS A 177 -6.53 -46.38 -41.08
CA LYS A 177 -6.43 -47.84 -41.28
C LYS A 177 -7.41 -48.45 -42.30
N LEU A 178 -8.17 -47.58 -42.96
CA LEU A 178 -8.98 -47.92 -44.14
C LEU A 178 -8.20 -47.61 -45.40
#